data_5af4b42e4d23f4175e8b8ebb03a54665
#
_entry.id   5af4b42e4d23f4175e8b8ebb03a54665
#
_cell.length_a   1.000
_cell.length_b   1.000
_cell.length_c   1.000
_cell.angle_alpha   90.00
_cell.angle_beta   90.00
_cell.angle_gamma   90.00
#
_symmetry.space_group_name_H-M   'P 1'
#
loop_
_entity.id
_entity.type
_entity.pdbx_description
1 polymer ?
#
loop_
_entity_poly.entity_id
_entity_poly.type
_entity_poly.pdbx_seq_one_letter_code
_entity_poly.pdbx_strand_id
1 'polypeptide(L)'
;MLLWLAIIVVTVFLDQLTKYLTILHLKPIDTLPIIEDVLHLTYVENTGAAFGMMKDARWVFMITSTVAILAILGYMIYRTCVQKEKMPWMEALSLSFILGGGIGNMIDRTTLGYVVDMIDCRFINFAVFNVADSFVCVGAGIMVLYLIRETVREARAEKMAKSEDVTEEVEAADEISAEVELISETEETIDEAVAESAMESAAVEEGINAEVAENAEDAEDTHHE
;
A
#
# COMPACT_ATOMS: atom_id res chain seq x y z
N MET A 1 -12.72 13.23 13.21
CA MET A 1 -12.31 14.65 13.21
C MET A 1 -12.03 15.20 14.61
N LEU A 2 -12.95 15.12 15.56
CA LEU A 2 -12.75 15.65 16.93
C LEU A 2 -11.50 15.07 17.63
N LEU A 3 -11.20 13.77 17.48
CA LEU A 3 -10.04 13.14 18.09
C LEU A 3 -8.71 13.74 17.58
N TRP A 4 -8.60 13.95 16.27
CA TRP A 4 -7.38 14.51 15.67
C TRP A 4 -7.16 15.96 16.07
N LEU A 5 -8.24 16.74 16.14
CA LEU A 5 -8.18 18.09 16.67
C LEU A 5 -7.75 18.10 18.15
N ALA A 6 -8.26 17.18 18.97
CA ALA A 6 -7.84 17.04 20.36
C ALA A 6 -6.34 16.71 20.48
N ILE A 7 -5.81 15.83 19.64
CA ILE A 7 -4.37 15.50 19.59
C ILE A 7 -3.54 16.74 19.24
N ILE A 8 -3.94 17.51 18.22
CA ILE A 8 -3.26 18.76 17.84
C ILE A 8 -3.23 19.72 19.03
N VAL A 9 -4.38 19.94 19.67
CA VAL A 9 -4.49 20.85 20.82
C VAL A 9 -3.64 20.39 21.99
N VAL A 10 -3.64 19.09 22.32
CA VAL A 10 -2.81 18.52 23.38
C VAL A 10 -1.32 18.68 23.05
N THR A 11 -0.91 18.41 21.79
CA THR A 11 0.46 18.58 21.34
C THR A 11 0.94 20.02 21.51
N VAL A 12 0.15 21.00 21.05
CA VAL A 12 0.46 22.42 21.21
C VAL A 12 0.50 22.82 22.68
N PHE A 13 -0.43 22.33 23.49
CA PHE A 13 -0.48 22.62 24.93
C PHE A 13 0.77 22.09 25.64
N LEU A 14 1.16 20.85 25.38
CA LEU A 14 2.36 20.26 25.99
C LEU A 14 3.62 21.01 25.58
N ASP A 15 3.76 21.37 24.32
CA ASP A 15 4.87 22.17 23.83
C ASP A 15 4.95 23.52 24.54
N GLN A 16 3.86 24.28 24.53
CA GLN A 16 3.83 25.62 25.14
C GLN A 16 3.99 25.58 26.67
N LEU A 17 3.44 24.56 27.33
CA LEU A 17 3.62 24.36 28.77
C LEU A 17 5.10 24.10 29.10
N THR A 18 5.76 23.20 28.37
CA THR A 18 7.18 22.90 28.62
C THR A 18 8.07 24.11 28.33
N LYS A 19 7.82 24.86 27.27
CA LYS A 19 8.52 26.12 26.97
C LYS A 19 8.32 27.19 28.05
N TYR A 20 7.09 27.36 28.53
CA TYR A 20 6.79 28.26 29.63
C TYR A 20 7.56 27.88 30.91
N LEU A 21 7.56 26.61 31.30
CA LEU A 21 8.31 26.12 32.45
C LEU A 21 9.82 26.29 32.24
N THR A 22 10.31 26.11 31.06
CA THR A 22 11.71 26.33 30.69
C THR A 22 12.11 27.80 30.87
N ILE A 23 11.30 28.74 30.38
CA ILE A 23 11.55 30.16 30.58
C ILE A 23 11.54 30.53 32.09
N LEU A 24 10.59 29.97 32.83
CA LEU A 24 10.45 30.31 34.24
C LEU A 24 11.58 29.73 35.13
N HIS A 25 11.96 28.49 34.89
CA HIS A 25 12.86 27.76 35.80
C HIS A 25 14.27 27.52 35.26
N LEU A 26 14.41 27.33 33.95
CA LEU A 26 15.68 26.95 33.33
C LEU A 26 16.46 28.19 32.84
N LYS A 27 15.78 29.19 32.28
CA LYS A 27 16.43 30.43 31.80
C LYS A 27 17.32 31.11 32.89
N PRO A 28 16.93 31.16 34.20
CA PRO A 28 17.78 31.77 35.21
C PRO A 28 19.07 31.00 35.54
N ILE A 29 19.11 29.69 35.29
CA ILE A 29 20.24 28.81 35.63
C ILE A 29 21.02 28.32 34.41
N ASP A 30 20.49 28.65 33.20
CA ASP A 30 21.04 28.34 31.89
C ASP A 30 21.05 26.84 31.56
N THR A 31 21.58 25.98 32.41
CA THR A 31 21.61 24.53 32.17
C THR A 31 21.41 23.73 33.45
N LEU A 32 20.73 22.58 33.30
CA LEU A 32 20.50 21.61 34.39
C LEU A 32 20.87 20.22 33.88
N PRO A 33 21.93 19.57 34.39
CA PRO A 33 22.26 18.20 34.06
C PRO A 33 21.21 17.25 34.65
N ILE A 34 20.60 16.43 33.79
CA ILE A 34 19.74 15.31 34.19
C ILE A 34 20.57 14.03 34.30
N ILE A 35 21.44 13.80 33.32
CA ILE A 35 22.44 12.75 33.28
C ILE A 35 23.74 13.42 32.81
N GLU A 36 24.76 13.47 33.66
CA GLU A 36 26.03 14.13 33.33
C GLU A 36 26.58 13.62 32.00
N ASP A 37 27.08 14.52 31.16
CA ASP A 37 27.64 14.30 29.82
C ASP A 37 26.72 13.62 28.79
N VAL A 38 25.48 13.26 29.17
CA VAL A 38 24.52 12.56 28.28
C VAL A 38 23.33 13.43 27.94
N LEU A 39 22.54 13.84 28.95
CA LEU A 39 21.31 14.57 28.78
C LEU A 39 21.23 15.74 29.73
N HIS A 40 21.15 16.92 29.19
CA HIS A 40 20.94 18.14 29.95
C HIS A 40 19.64 18.82 29.52
N LEU A 41 19.08 19.64 30.37
CA LEU A 41 18.14 20.69 29.98
C LEU A 41 18.93 22.00 29.88
N THR A 42 18.98 22.60 28.68
CA THR A 42 19.75 23.81 28.42
C THR A 42 18.85 24.83 27.74
N TYR A 43 18.71 26.02 28.32
CA TYR A 43 17.90 27.08 27.71
C TYR A 43 18.60 27.66 26.50
N VAL A 44 17.93 27.62 25.33
CA VAL A 44 18.44 28.19 24.08
C VAL A 44 17.34 29.00 23.40
N GLU A 45 17.68 30.24 22.99
CA GLU A 45 16.85 31.07 22.11
C GLU A 45 17.27 30.82 20.65
N ASN A 46 16.49 30.00 19.94
CA ASN A 46 16.80 29.61 18.56
C ASN A 46 16.17 30.57 17.55
N THR A 47 16.97 31.42 16.96
CA THR A 47 16.52 32.39 15.93
C THR A 47 16.61 31.84 14.49
N GLY A 48 17.13 30.62 14.31
CA GLY A 48 17.36 30.01 13.01
C GLY A 48 16.83 28.58 12.88
N ALA A 49 17.59 27.76 12.16
CA ALA A 49 17.41 26.31 12.10
C ALA A 49 18.36 25.57 13.05
N ALA A 50 18.28 24.23 13.05
CA ALA A 50 19.23 23.40 13.76
C ALA A 50 20.69 23.79 13.45
N PHE A 51 21.55 23.69 14.47
CA PHE A 51 22.99 24.04 14.39
C PHE A 51 23.29 25.54 14.09
N GLY A 52 22.32 26.45 14.31
CA GLY A 52 22.53 27.89 14.06
C GLY A 52 22.65 28.25 12.58
N MET A 53 22.30 27.34 11.68
CA MET A 53 22.25 27.61 10.27
C MET A 53 21.13 28.62 9.95
N MET A 54 21.39 29.51 8.99
CA MET A 54 20.45 30.57 8.59
C MET A 54 20.03 31.48 9.75
N LYS A 55 21.00 31.92 10.57
CA LYS A 55 20.78 32.87 11.65
C LYS A 55 20.06 34.10 11.08
N ASP A 56 19.03 34.56 11.79
CA ASP A 56 18.15 35.68 11.36
C ASP A 56 17.21 35.38 10.17
N ALA A 57 17.14 34.14 9.66
CA ALA A 57 16.19 33.75 8.63
C ALA A 57 14.77 33.40 9.17
N ARG A 58 14.38 34.00 10.30
CA ARG A 58 13.07 33.78 10.94
C ARG A 58 11.91 33.80 9.92
N TRP A 59 11.93 34.74 8.98
CA TRP A 59 10.88 34.88 7.99
C TRP A 59 10.77 33.70 7.04
N VAL A 60 11.89 33.08 6.67
CA VAL A 60 11.91 31.88 5.83
C VAL A 60 11.22 30.73 6.57
N PHE A 61 11.56 30.51 7.84
CA PHE A 61 10.93 29.47 8.66
C PHE A 61 9.45 29.75 8.93
N MET A 62 9.07 31.00 9.14
CA MET A 62 7.68 31.38 9.29
C MET A 62 6.86 31.09 8.02
N ILE A 63 7.36 31.47 6.85
CA ILE A 63 6.66 31.25 5.58
C ILE A 63 6.58 29.77 5.27
N THR A 64 7.67 29.03 5.35
CA THR A 64 7.70 27.59 5.04
C THR A 64 6.83 26.78 6.00
N SER A 65 6.89 27.07 7.30
CA SER A 65 6.02 26.42 8.29
C SER A 65 4.55 26.77 8.08
N THR A 66 4.22 28.03 7.76
CA THR A 66 2.84 28.45 7.47
C THR A 66 2.29 27.70 6.26
N VAL A 67 3.06 27.64 5.17
CA VAL A 67 2.66 26.88 3.97
C VAL A 67 2.46 25.41 4.28
N ALA A 68 3.37 24.78 5.01
CA ALA A 68 3.24 23.38 5.42
C ALA A 68 2.01 23.14 6.30
N ILE A 69 1.79 23.97 7.32
CA ILE A 69 0.62 23.89 8.21
C ILE A 69 -0.69 24.00 7.40
N LEU A 70 -0.78 25.00 6.52
CA LEU A 70 -1.98 25.21 5.69
C LEU A 70 -2.20 24.05 4.69
N ALA A 71 -1.13 23.52 4.09
CA ALA A 71 -1.21 22.39 3.18
C ALA A 71 -1.70 21.12 3.89
N ILE A 72 -1.13 20.79 5.06
CA ILE A 72 -1.54 19.61 5.84
C ILE A 72 -2.98 19.78 6.35
N LEU A 73 -3.32 20.94 6.89
CA LEU A 73 -4.68 21.21 7.37
C LEU A 73 -5.69 21.13 6.22
N GLY A 74 -5.39 21.74 5.08
CA GLY A 74 -6.23 21.68 3.87
C GLY A 74 -6.42 20.24 3.39
N TYR A 75 -5.36 19.44 3.38
CA TYR A 75 -5.43 18.01 3.06
C TYR A 75 -6.34 17.24 4.02
N MET A 76 -6.18 17.42 5.34
CA MET A 76 -7.01 16.75 6.34
C MET A 76 -8.49 17.13 6.23
N ILE A 77 -8.78 18.42 5.98
CA ILE A 77 -10.16 18.91 5.76
C ILE A 77 -10.72 18.32 4.46
N TYR A 78 -9.96 18.34 3.36
CA TYR A 78 -10.37 17.79 2.07
C TYR A 78 -10.74 16.31 2.18
N ARG A 79 -9.86 15.48 2.76
CA ARG A 79 -10.12 14.05 2.97
C ARG A 79 -11.38 13.82 3.82
N THR A 80 -11.53 14.56 4.90
CA THR A 80 -12.60 14.32 5.89
C THR A 80 -13.94 14.92 5.48
N CYS A 81 -13.95 16.14 4.93
CA CYS A 81 -15.17 16.91 4.67
C CYS A 81 -15.65 16.80 3.22
N VAL A 82 -14.73 16.74 2.25
CA VAL A 82 -15.06 16.69 0.82
C VAL A 82 -15.16 15.25 0.34
N GLN A 83 -14.13 14.45 0.52
CA GLN A 83 -14.16 13.03 0.14
C GLN A 83 -15.00 12.18 1.09
N LYS A 84 -15.23 12.65 2.34
CA LYS A 84 -15.94 11.90 3.39
C LYS A 84 -15.32 10.54 3.71
N GLU A 85 -14.02 10.41 3.46
CA GLU A 85 -13.27 9.20 3.74
C GLU A 85 -12.74 9.19 5.16
N LYS A 86 -12.71 8.00 5.77
CA LYS A 86 -12.05 7.81 7.07
C LYS A 86 -10.55 7.72 6.84
N MET A 87 -9.81 8.71 7.32
CA MET A 87 -8.35 8.64 7.31
C MET A 87 -7.86 7.46 8.15
N PRO A 88 -6.90 6.67 7.68
CA PRO A 88 -6.19 5.68 8.48
C PRO A 88 -5.63 6.33 9.75
N TRP A 89 -5.71 5.61 10.87
CA TRP A 89 -5.32 6.18 12.16
C TRP A 89 -3.83 6.60 12.23
N MET A 90 -2.94 5.86 11.57
CA MET A 90 -1.51 6.21 11.50
C MET A 90 -1.27 7.51 10.73
N GLU A 91 -1.92 7.67 9.58
CA GLU A 91 -1.86 8.89 8.77
C GLU A 91 -2.36 10.09 9.56
N ALA A 92 -3.53 9.98 10.15
CA ALA A 92 -4.14 11.06 10.91
C ALA A 92 -3.36 11.42 12.18
N LEU A 93 -2.81 10.44 12.91
CA LEU A 93 -1.95 10.66 14.08
C LEU A 93 -0.66 11.38 13.70
N SER A 94 0.00 10.91 12.64
CA SER A 94 1.21 11.51 12.09
C SER A 94 1.00 12.98 11.73
N LEU A 95 -0.01 13.27 10.93
CA LEU A 95 -0.35 14.63 10.51
C LEU A 95 -0.74 15.53 11.70
N SER A 96 -1.42 14.96 12.71
CA SER A 96 -1.77 15.71 13.93
C SER A 96 -0.53 16.10 14.74
N PHE A 97 0.45 15.22 14.87
CA PHE A 97 1.71 15.52 15.55
C PHE A 97 2.54 16.56 14.79
N ILE A 98 2.66 16.42 13.47
CA ILE A 98 3.38 17.38 12.62
C ILE A 98 2.71 18.76 12.69
N LEU A 99 1.38 18.81 12.60
CA LEU A 99 0.62 20.07 12.73
C LEU A 99 0.80 20.69 14.13
N GLY A 100 0.61 19.91 15.18
CA GLY A 100 0.73 20.41 16.56
C GLY A 100 2.12 20.96 16.86
N GLY A 101 3.18 20.24 16.48
CA GLY A 101 4.56 20.69 16.64
C GLY A 101 4.86 21.92 15.77
N GLY A 102 4.42 21.91 14.51
CA GLY A 102 4.58 23.07 13.63
C GLY A 102 3.91 24.33 14.17
N ILE A 103 2.67 24.22 14.70
CA ILE A 103 1.93 25.30 15.32
C ILE A 103 2.65 25.78 16.59
N GLY A 104 3.12 24.87 17.45
CA GLY A 104 3.85 25.22 18.67
C GLY A 104 5.07 26.09 18.39
N ASN A 105 5.92 25.68 17.47
CA ASN A 105 7.08 26.48 17.04
C ASN A 105 6.72 27.77 16.29
N MET A 106 5.55 27.83 15.64
CA MET A 106 5.06 29.03 15.01
C MET A 106 4.59 30.06 16.04
N ILE A 107 3.95 29.63 17.12
CA ILE A 107 3.54 30.51 18.23
C ILE A 107 4.76 31.25 18.77
N ASP A 108 5.84 30.55 19.07
CA ASP A 108 7.08 31.17 19.59
C ASP A 108 7.65 32.19 18.59
N ARG A 109 7.77 31.84 17.32
CA ARG A 109 8.32 32.75 16.30
C ARG A 109 7.47 34.00 16.12
N THR A 110 6.17 33.90 16.30
CA THR A 110 5.26 35.07 16.17
C THR A 110 5.23 35.93 17.41
N THR A 111 5.33 35.33 18.61
CA THR A 111 5.20 36.05 19.89
C THR A 111 6.54 36.51 20.44
N LEU A 112 7.56 35.64 20.42
CA LEU A 112 8.88 35.91 21.00
C LEU A 112 9.91 36.34 19.97
N GLY A 113 9.74 35.95 18.71
CA GLY A 113 10.72 36.19 17.64
C GLY A 113 11.78 35.10 17.50
N TYR A 114 11.84 34.16 18.41
CA TYR A 114 12.70 32.98 18.43
C TYR A 114 11.92 31.76 18.93
N VAL A 115 12.49 30.57 18.82
CA VAL A 115 11.94 29.34 19.40
C VAL A 115 12.69 29.02 20.69
N VAL A 116 11.95 28.61 21.73
CA VAL A 116 12.55 28.15 22.99
C VAL A 116 12.88 26.69 22.86
N ASP A 117 14.17 26.35 22.94
CA ASP A 117 14.69 24.99 22.95
C ASP A 117 15.25 24.64 24.33
N MET A 118 15.18 23.33 24.71
CA MET A 118 15.59 22.91 26.04
C MET A 118 16.23 21.51 26.14
N ILE A 119 16.02 20.62 25.17
CA ILE A 119 16.51 19.23 25.23
C ILE A 119 17.89 19.17 24.60
N ASP A 120 18.91 18.92 25.41
CA ASP A 120 20.33 18.93 25.04
C ASP A 120 20.93 17.51 25.17
N CYS A 121 21.02 16.81 24.03
CA CYS A 121 21.60 15.47 23.94
C CYS A 121 23.12 15.55 23.68
N ARG A 122 23.93 15.78 24.73
CA ARG A 122 25.37 16.05 24.63
C ARG A 122 26.19 14.89 24.08
N PHE A 123 25.80 13.65 24.39
CA PHE A 123 26.53 12.45 23.97
C PHE A 123 26.68 12.28 22.44
N ILE A 124 25.80 12.91 21.65
CA ILE A 124 25.85 12.88 20.18
C ILE A 124 26.13 14.26 19.55
N ASN A 125 26.41 15.27 20.37
CA ASN A 125 26.58 16.67 19.93
C ASN A 125 25.42 17.14 19.02
N PHE A 126 24.20 16.77 19.38
CA PHE A 126 23.01 17.17 18.63
C PHE A 126 22.61 18.60 18.98
N ALA A 127 22.00 19.31 18.03
CA ALA A 127 21.46 20.63 18.32
C ALA A 127 20.37 20.53 19.41
N VAL A 128 20.34 21.51 20.32
CA VAL A 128 19.28 21.59 21.33
C VAL A 128 17.95 21.77 20.63
N PHE A 129 16.93 21.06 21.08
CA PHE A 129 15.61 21.02 20.48
C PHE A 129 14.51 21.06 21.56
N ASN A 130 13.23 21.02 21.14
CA ASN A 130 12.10 21.14 22.03
C ASN A 130 11.05 20.02 21.85
N VAL A 131 9.96 20.11 22.59
CA VAL A 131 8.88 19.11 22.57
C VAL A 131 8.13 19.14 21.23
N ALA A 132 7.93 20.32 20.61
CA ALA A 132 7.32 20.43 19.29
C ALA A 132 8.15 19.69 18.23
N ASP A 133 9.49 19.84 18.24
CA ASP A 133 10.38 19.14 17.31
C ASP A 133 10.30 17.63 17.51
N SER A 134 10.20 17.17 18.75
CA SER A 134 10.00 15.76 19.08
C SER A 134 8.72 15.22 18.46
N PHE A 135 7.60 15.95 18.57
CA PHE A 135 6.33 15.56 17.94
C PHE A 135 6.41 15.56 16.41
N VAL A 136 7.07 16.54 15.81
CA VAL A 136 7.30 16.58 14.36
C VAL A 136 8.10 15.35 13.91
N CYS A 137 9.19 15.02 14.60
CA CYS A 137 10.03 13.86 14.28
C CYS A 137 9.28 12.54 14.45
N VAL A 138 8.55 12.36 15.55
CA VAL A 138 7.74 11.16 15.79
C VAL A 138 6.62 11.06 14.74
N GLY A 139 5.94 12.16 14.45
CA GLY A 139 4.93 12.22 13.41
C GLY A 139 5.50 11.83 12.03
N ALA A 140 6.64 12.40 11.66
CA ALA A 140 7.31 12.03 10.40
C ALA A 140 7.69 10.55 10.35
N GLY A 141 8.21 9.99 11.44
CA GLY A 141 8.50 8.56 11.55
C GLY A 141 7.27 7.67 11.36
N ILE A 142 6.15 8.04 12.00
CA ILE A 142 4.85 7.33 11.82
C ILE A 142 4.38 7.41 10.37
N MET A 143 4.54 8.56 9.70
CA MET A 143 4.17 8.72 8.29
C MET A 143 5.00 7.82 7.39
N VAL A 144 6.31 7.76 7.58
CA VAL A 144 7.19 6.87 6.82
C VAL A 144 6.77 5.40 6.99
N LEU A 145 6.52 4.97 8.23
CA LEU A 145 6.04 3.61 8.51
C LEU A 145 4.68 3.32 7.86
N TYR A 146 3.78 4.30 7.89
CA TYR A 146 2.48 4.20 7.22
C TYR A 146 2.63 4.01 5.70
N LEU A 147 3.45 4.85 5.06
CA LEU A 147 3.69 4.76 3.62
C LEU A 147 4.32 3.43 3.21
N ILE A 148 5.34 2.95 3.95
CA ILE A 148 5.95 1.64 3.71
C ILE A 148 4.90 0.53 3.80
N ARG A 149 4.06 0.56 4.85
CA ARG A 149 3.00 -0.43 5.05
C ARG A 149 1.99 -0.44 3.91
N GLU A 150 1.54 0.72 3.45
CA GLU A 150 0.59 0.82 2.34
C GLU A 150 1.21 0.33 1.04
N THR A 151 2.44 0.74 0.71
CA THR A 151 3.15 0.25 -0.48
C THR A 151 3.30 -1.27 -0.49
N VAL A 152 3.66 -1.87 0.65
CA VAL A 152 3.78 -3.33 0.77
C VAL A 152 2.42 -4.01 0.64
N ARG A 153 1.36 -3.41 1.18
CA ARG A 153 0.00 -3.92 1.09
C ARG A 153 -0.51 -3.92 -0.36
N GLU A 154 -0.31 -2.82 -1.07
CA GLU A 154 -0.66 -2.69 -2.49
C GLU A 154 0.09 -3.69 -3.37
N ALA A 155 1.40 -3.81 -3.17
CA ALA A 155 2.22 -4.79 -3.90
C ALA A 155 1.82 -6.25 -3.64
N ARG A 156 1.36 -6.57 -2.41
CA ARG A 156 0.82 -7.91 -2.10
C ARG A 156 -0.54 -8.14 -2.75
N ALA A 157 -1.42 -7.15 -2.74
CA ALA A 157 -2.73 -7.24 -3.37
C ALA A 157 -2.60 -7.44 -4.89
N GLU A 158 -1.70 -6.70 -5.54
CA GLU A 158 -1.41 -6.87 -6.97
C GLU A 158 -0.85 -8.28 -7.30
N LYS A 159 0.03 -8.81 -6.44
CA LYS A 159 0.55 -10.17 -6.60
C LYS A 159 -0.53 -11.24 -6.46
N MET A 160 -1.45 -11.07 -5.51
CA MET A 160 -2.56 -12.02 -5.31
C MET A 160 -3.53 -11.98 -6.49
N ALA A 161 -3.91 -10.80 -6.96
CA ALA A 161 -4.77 -10.64 -8.14
C ALA A 161 -4.17 -11.32 -9.39
N LYS A 162 -2.87 -11.12 -9.64
CA LYS A 162 -2.17 -11.81 -10.75
C LYS A 162 -2.11 -13.33 -10.57
N SER A 163 -2.02 -13.82 -9.34
CA SER A 163 -2.02 -15.27 -9.07
C SER A 163 -3.39 -15.90 -9.31
N GLU A 164 -4.46 -15.19 -8.96
CA GLU A 164 -5.84 -15.63 -9.22
C GLU A 164 -6.13 -15.69 -10.73
N ASP A 165 -5.71 -14.67 -11.49
CA ASP A 165 -5.87 -14.60 -12.95
C ASP A 165 -5.17 -15.79 -13.65
N VAL A 166 -3.92 -16.08 -13.24
CA VAL A 166 -3.16 -17.24 -13.77
C VAL A 166 -3.83 -18.57 -13.41
N THR A 167 -4.44 -18.67 -12.22
CA THR A 167 -5.12 -19.91 -11.82
C THR A 167 -6.38 -20.15 -12.65
N GLU A 168 -7.16 -19.09 -12.91
CA GLU A 168 -8.35 -19.17 -13.79
C GLU A 168 -7.96 -19.54 -15.23
N GLU A 169 -6.86 -18.98 -15.76
CA GLU A 169 -6.36 -19.34 -17.10
C GLU A 169 -5.90 -20.81 -17.18
N VAL A 170 -5.27 -21.34 -16.12
CA VAL A 170 -4.84 -22.75 -16.06
C VAL A 170 -6.04 -23.68 -15.95
N GLU A 171 -7.04 -23.37 -15.12
CA GLU A 171 -8.26 -24.18 -15.00
C GLU A 171 -9.03 -24.22 -16.33
N ALA A 172 -9.16 -23.09 -17.02
CA ALA A 172 -9.79 -23.03 -18.33
C ALA A 172 -9.02 -23.83 -19.41
N ALA A 173 -7.68 -23.83 -19.36
CA ALA A 173 -6.85 -24.62 -20.26
C ALA A 173 -7.00 -26.14 -20.00
N ASP A 174 -7.10 -26.53 -18.73
CA ASP A 174 -7.31 -27.93 -18.34
C ASP A 174 -8.70 -28.43 -18.78
N GLU A 175 -9.77 -27.59 -18.64
CA GLU A 175 -11.10 -27.94 -19.16
C GLU A 175 -11.10 -28.12 -20.69
N ILE A 176 -10.47 -27.22 -21.44
CA ILE A 176 -10.35 -27.33 -22.90
C ILE A 176 -9.57 -28.61 -23.28
N SER A 177 -8.52 -28.93 -22.55
CA SER A 177 -7.71 -30.13 -22.79
C SER A 177 -8.52 -31.41 -22.59
N ALA A 178 -9.34 -31.46 -21.56
CA ALA A 178 -10.24 -32.60 -21.27
C ALA A 178 -11.33 -32.74 -22.37
N GLU A 179 -11.86 -31.62 -22.87
CA GLU A 179 -12.86 -31.62 -23.95
C GLU A 179 -12.26 -32.10 -25.28
N VAL A 180 -11.03 -31.70 -25.58
CA VAL A 180 -10.28 -32.17 -26.75
C VAL A 180 -9.98 -33.68 -26.67
N GLU A 181 -9.61 -34.20 -25.52
CA GLU A 181 -9.39 -35.62 -25.30
C GLU A 181 -10.67 -36.44 -25.50
N LEU A 182 -11.81 -35.97 -25.01
CA LEU A 182 -13.11 -36.58 -25.21
C LEU A 182 -13.56 -36.58 -26.67
N ILE A 183 -13.26 -35.52 -27.43
CA ILE A 183 -13.53 -35.45 -28.86
C ILE A 183 -12.68 -36.47 -29.61
N SER A 184 -11.39 -36.59 -29.28
CA SER A 184 -10.51 -37.57 -29.95
C SER A 184 -10.94 -39.02 -29.69
N GLU A 185 -11.39 -39.36 -28.49
CA GLU A 185 -11.94 -40.70 -28.16
C GLU A 185 -13.25 -40.99 -28.94
N THR A 186 -14.10 -39.96 -29.11
CA THR A 186 -15.33 -40.10 -29.87
C THR A 186 -15.08 -40.23 -31.38
N GLU A 187 -14.09 -39.53 -31.94
CA GLU A 187 -13.67 -39.69 -33.34
C GLU A 187 -13.15 -41.10 -33.61
N GLU A 188 -12.31 -41.65 -32.71
CA GLU A 188 -11.76 -43.01 -32.82
C GLU A 188 -12.88 -44.07 -32.79
N THR A 189 -13.87 -43.93 -31.91
CA THR A 189 -15.03 -44.83 -31.83
C THR A 189 -15.95 -44.73 -33.07
N ILE A 190 -16.10 -43.54 -33.65
CA ILE A 190 -16.87 -43.34 -34.89
C ILE A 190 -16.16 -43.99 -36.10
N ASP A 191 -14.84 -43.84 -36.20
CA ASP A 191 -14.06 -44.43 -37.26
C ASP A 191 -14.07 -45.99 -37.18
N GLU A 192 -14.01 -46.57 -36.00
CA GLU A 192 -14.21 -48.01 -35.80
C GLU A 192 -15.60 -48.50 -36.22
N ALA A 193 -16.66 -47.77 -35.83
CA ALA A 193 -18.03 -48.13 -36.19
C ALA A 193 -18.28 -47.97 -37.70
N VAL A 194 -17.69 -46.99 -38.34
CA VAL A 194 -17.75 -46.82 -39.83
C VAL A 194 -17.02 -47.92 -40.55
N ALA A 195 -15.84 -48.33 -40.03
CA ALA A 195 -15.07 -49.44 -40.59
C ALA A 195 -15.83 -50.78 -40.47
N GLU A 196 -16.46 -51.05 -39.31
CA GLU A 196 -17.27 -52.23 -39.08
C GLU A 196 -18.51 -52.27 -40.01
N SER A 197 -19.23 -51.15 -40.17
CA SER A 197 -20.35 -51.02 -41.09
C SER A 197 -19.97 -51.20 -42.57
N ALA A 198 -18.79 -50.74 -42.96
CA ALA A 198 -18.23 -50.92 -44.29
C ALA A 198 -17.89 -52.42 -44.59
N MET A 199 -17.35 -53.09 -43.59
CA MET A 199 -17.04 -54.55 -43.71
C MET A 199 -18.34 -55.38 -43.80
N GLU A 200 -19.35 -55.04 -43.01
CA GLU A 200 -20.67 -55.72 -43.07
C GLU A 200 -21.36 -55.51 -44.41
N SER A 201 -21.30 -54.25 -44.96
CA SER A 201 -21.82 -53.95 -46.27
C SER A 201 -21.09 -54.72 -47.39
N ALA A 202 -19.79 -54.87 -47.34
CA ALA A 202 -18.97 -55.65 -48.29
C ALA A 202 -19.30 -57.13 -48.22
N ALA A 203 -19.50 -57.69 -47.05
CA ALA A 203 -19.89 -59.09 -46.83
C ALA A 203 -21.29 -59.39 -47.42
N VAL A 204 -22.22 -58.43 -47.30
CA VAL A 204 -23.57 -58.57 -47.90
C VAL A 204 -23.51 -58.51 -49.42
N GLU A 205 -22.67 -57.64 -50.00
CA GLU A 205 -22.44 -57.56 -51.45
C GLU A 205 -21.79 -58.86 -51.98
N GLU A 206 -20.83 -59.41 -51.29
CA GLU A 206 -20.17 -60.66 -51.64
C GLU A 206 -21.16 -61.84 -51.57
N GLY A 207 -22.03 -61.89 -50.55
CA GLY A 207 -23.10 -62.86 -50.42
C GLY A 207 -24.15 -62.80 -51.56
N ILE A 208 -24.57 -61.59 -51.95
CA ILE A 208 -25.46 -61.37 -53.03
C ILE A 208 -24.84 -61.78 -54.35
N ASN A 209 -23.57 -61.46 -54.60
CA ASN A 209 -22.86 -61.84 -55.83
C ASN A 209 -22.68 -63.38 -55.93
N ALA A 210 -22.44 -64.07 -54.78
CA ALA A 210 -22.35 -65.50 -54.74
C ALA A 210 -23.70 -66.16 -55.10
N GLU A 211 -24.82 -65.68 -54.51
CA GLU A 211 -26.15 -66.21 -54.74
C GLU A 211 -26.60 -65.94 -56.22
N VAL A 212 -26.21 -64.80 -56.80
CA VAL A 212 -26.49 -64.50 -58.25
C VAL A 212 -25.64 -65.43 -59.12
N ALA A 213 -24.41 -65.78 -58.79
CA ALA A 213 -23.58 -66.69 -59.58
C ALA A 213 -24.10 -68.13 -59.51
N GLU A 214 -24.57 -68.59 -58.34
CA GLU A 214 -25.15 -69.90 -58.17
C GLU A 214 -26.49 -70.07 -58.95
N ASN A 215 -27.33 -69.03 -58.95
CA ASN A 215 -28.55 -69.01 -59.70
C ASN A 215 -28.30 -68.92 -61.20
N ALA A 216 -27.17 -68.40 -61.68
CA ALA A 216 -26.81 -68.34 -63.10
C ALA A 216 -26.30 -69.70 -63.61
N GLU A 217 -25.58 -70.47 -62.79
CA GLU A 217 -25.14 -71.83 -63.09
C GLU A 217 -26.36 -72.81 -63.19
N ASP A 218 -27.33 -72.69 -62.28
CA ASP A 218 -28.55 -73.49 -62.31
C ASP A 218 -29.44 -73.20 -63.50
N ALA A 219 -29.35 -71.98 -64.09
CA ALA A 219 -30.14 -71.58 -65.27
C ALA A 219 -29.52 -72.10 -66.57
N GLU A 220 -28.23 -72.38 -66.68
CA GLU A 220 -27.57 -72.99 -67.85
C GLU A 220 -27.83 -74.49 -67.95
N ASP A 221 -27.98 -75.18 -66.83
CA ASP A 221 -28.14 -76.67 -66.77
C ASP A 221 -29.56 -77.09 -67.18
N THR A 222 -30.58 -76.20 -67.25
CA THR A 222 -31.94 -76.49 -67.63
C THR A 222 -32.25 -76.33 -69.13
N HIS A 223 -31.24 -76.02 -69.96
CA HIS A 223 -31.44 -75.85 -71.47
C HIS A 223 -30.80 -76.96 -72.31
N HIS A 224 -30.41 -78.09 -71.69
CA HIS A 224 -29.84 -79.27 -72.41
C HIS A 224 -30.63 -80.56 -72.08
N GLU A 225 -32.00 -80.59 -72.34
CA GLU A 225 -32.80 -81.75 -72.63
C GLU A 225 -33.74 -81.51 -73.75
#